data_224b414225dd0ee79e7c5f84974eaf7f
#
_entry.id   224b414225dd0ee79e7c5f84974eaf7f
#
_cell.length_a   1.000
_cell.length_b   1.000
_cell.length_c   1.000
_cell.angle_alpha   90.00
_cell.angle_beta   90.00
_cell.angle_gamma   90.00
#
_symmetry.space_group_name_H-M   'P 1'
#
loop_
_entity.id
_entity.type
_entity.pdbx_description
1 polymer ?
#
loop_
_entity_poly.entity_id
_entity_poly.type
_entity_poly.pdbx_seq_one_letter_code
_entity_poly.pdbx_strand_id
1 'polypeptide(L)'
;MVLRLAALFHDIAKPRTKGVDGDKIHFRHHEIVGGKMTKKIMEKLRYDKALIKKVVRLVELHLRPHTFKMGWTDSAVRRYIVDAGEVLEDLNNLVRADVTTKNKQKAQEIFEKLDEMETRIKEVLEKEEMSKLRPPISGDEIMSLFDLEPGPKVGVIMKAL
;
A
#
# COMPACT_ATOMS: atom_id res chain seq x y z
N MET A 1 -3.86 2.43 -18.54
CA MET A 1 -5.30 2.76 -18.54
C MET A 1 -5.86 2.86 -17.14
N VAL A 2 -5.52 1.92 -16.24
CA VAL A 2 -5.99 1.88 -14.82
C VAL A 2 -5.76 3.22 -14.12
N LEU A 3 -4.50 3.69 -14.07
CA LEU A 3 -4.11 4.94 -13.41
C LEU A 3 -4.87 6.17 -13.95
N ARG A 4 -5.07 6.27 -15.27
CA ARG A 4 -5.81 7.41 -15.87
C ARG A 4 -7.27 7.46 -15.42
N LEU A 5 -7.93 6.30 -15.37
CA LEU A 5 -9.31 6.21 -14.87
C LEU A 5 -9.38 6.48 -13.35
N ALA A 6 -8.41 5.99 -12.59
CA ALA A 6 -8.34 6.30 -11.17
C ALA A 6 -8.13 7.80 -10.93
N ALA A 7 -7.23 8.45 -11.66
CA ALA A 7 -7.02 9.90 -11.60
C ALA A 7 -8.28 10.71 -11.94
N LEU A 8 -9.10 10.22 -12.89
CA LEU A 8 -10.38 10.84 -13.23
C LEU A 8 -11.42 10.70 -12.10
N PHE A 9 -11.44 9.56 -11.41
CA PHE A 9 -12.50 9.20 -10.48
C PHE A 9 -12.15 9.38 -8.99
N HIS A 10 -10.88 9.57 -8.60
CA HIS A 10 -10.48 9.56 -7.18
C HIS A 10 -11.29 10.53 -6.32
N ASP A 11 -11.64 11.67 -6.86
CA ASP A 11 -12.36 12.75 -6.18
C ASP A 11 -13.85 12.88 -6.54
N ILE A 12 -14.40 11.95 -7.31
CA ILE A 12 -15.76 12.04 -7.85
C ILE A 12 -16.86 12.21 -6.80
N ALA A 13 -16.60 11.76 -5.58
CA ALA A 13 -17.57 11.85 -4.50
C ALA A 13 -17.46 13.12 -3.65
N LYS A 14 -16.46 13.99 -3.85
CA LYS A 14 -16.32 15.24 -3.07
C LYS A 14 -17.61 16.08 -3.05
N PRO A 15 -18.34 16.29 -4.17
CA PRO A 15 -19.61 17.05 -4.13
C PRO A 15 -20.68 16.41 -3.24
N ARG A 16 -20.69 15.07 -3.14
CA ARG A 16 -21.69 14.33 -2.34
C ARG A 16 -21.35 14.21 -0.87
N THR A 17 -20.07 14.34 -0.53
CA THR A 17 -19.55 14.18 0.84
C THR A 17 -19.13 15.51 1.45
N LYS A 18 -19.42 16.61 0.77
CA LYS A 18 -19.14 17.95 1.28
C LYS A 18 -19.94 18.19 2.57
N GLY A 19 -19.23 18.49 3.63
CA GLY A 19 -19.78 18.94 4.90
C GLY A 19 -19.09 20.21 5.37
N VAL A 20 -19.69 20.87 6.36
CA VAL A 20 -19.17 22.10 6.94
C VAL A 20 -19.18 21.96 8.46
N ASP A 21 -18.00 22.17 9.07
CA ASP A 21 -17.84 22.25 10.53
C ASP A 21 -17.32 23.65 10.88
N GLY A 22 -18.22 24.53 11.36
CA GLY A 22 -17.93 25.96 11.51
C GLY A 22 -17.55 26.56 10.15
N ASP A 23 -16.38 27.17 10.06
CA ASP A 23 -15.86 27.78 8.81
C ASP A 23 -15.05 26.79 7.93
N LYS A 24 -14.94 25.53 8.34
CA LYS A 24 -14.12 24.53 7.63
C LYS A 24 -14.97 23.60 6.78
N ILE A 25 -14.65 23.56 5.48
CA ILE A 25 -15.20 22.58 4.54
C ILE A 25 -14.41 21.28 4.63
N HIS A 26 -15.11 20.16 4.66
CA HIS A 26 -14.50 18.83 4.63
C HIS A 26 -15.23 17.91 3.65
N PHE A 27 -14.58 16.78 3.29
CA PHE A 27 -15.10 15.76 2.35
C PHE A 27 -14.86 14.37 2.94
N ARG A 28 -15.37 14.11 4.16
CA ARG A 28 -15.13 12.86 4.88
C ARG A 28 -15.68 11.67 4.11
N HIS A 29 -14.87 10.60 4.04
CA HIS A 29 -15.23 9.34 3.38
C HIS A 29 -15.51 9.44 1.87
N HIS A 30 -15.00 10.49 1.19
CA HIS A 30 -15.19 10.59 -0.26
C HIS A 30 -14.50 9.46 -1.02
N GLU A 31 -13.43 8.87 -0.50
CA GLU A 31 -12.74 7.71 -1.06
C GLU A 31 -13.66 6.47 -1.11
N ILE A 32 -14.40 6.19 -0.04
CA ILE A 32 -15.31 5.04 0.04
C ILE A 32 -16.55 5.26 -0.82
N VAL A 33 -17.16 6.43 -0.74
CA VAL A 33 -18.32 6.80 -1.57
C VAL A 33 -17.90 6.85 -3.03
N GLY A 34 -16.70 7.38 -3.33
CA GLY A 34 -16.10 7.44 -4.66
C GLY A 34 -15.89 6.08 -5.27
N GLY A 35 -15.37 5.11 -4.50
CA GLY A 35 -15.23 3.73 -4.95
C GLY A 35 -16.55 3.12 -5.41
N LYS A 36 -17.62 3.30 -4.60
CA LYS A 36 -18.97 2.82 -4.95
C LYS A 36 -19.55 3.52 -6.20
N MET A 37 -19.31 4.81 -6.35
CA MET A 37 -19.76 5.58 -7.52
C MET A 37 -19.00 5.15 -8.78
N THR A 38 -17.67 5.04 -8.69
CA THR A 38 -16.79 4.60 -9.76
C THR A 38 -17.19 3.22 -10.26
N LYS A 39 -17.42 2.27 -9.35
CA LYS A 39 -17.90 0.93 -9.70
C LYS A 39 -19.16 0.99 -10.55
N LYS A 40 -20.21 1.68 -10.07
CA LYS A 40 -21.48 1.79 -10.77
C LYS A 40 -21.35 2.43 -12.17
N ILE A 41 -20.53 3.48 -12.28
CA ILE A 41 -20.30 4.16 -13.55
C ILE A 41 -19.60 3.24 -14.54
N MET A 42 -18.52 2.58 -14.10
CA MET A 42 -17.74 1.70 -14.97
C MET A 42 -18.52 0.44 -15.38
N GLU A 43 -19.37 -0.13 -14.49
CA GLU A 43 -20.29 -1.23 -14.81
C GLU A 43 -21.31 -0.79 -15.90
N LYS A 44 -21.90 0.41 -15.75
CA LYS A 44 -22.83 0.97 -16.75
C LYS A 44 -22.17 1.19 -18.10
N LEU A 45 -20.89 1.58 -18.08
CA LEU A 45 -20.07 1.75 -19.30
C LEU A 45 -19.51 0.42 -19.83
N ARG A 46 -19.86 -0.71 -19.21
CA ARG A 46 -19.47 -2.07 -19.61
C ARG A 46 -17.96 -2.31 -19.66
N TYR A 47 -17.22 -1.68 -18.76
CA TYR A 47 -15.82 -2.01 -18.57
C TYR A 47 -15.64 -3.43 -18.01
N ASP A 48 -14.49 -4.04 -18.28
CA ASP A 48 -14.11 -5.34 -17.72
C ASP A 48 -14.06 -5.33 -16.19
N LYS A 49 -14.49 -6.44 -15.56
CA LYS A 49 -14.58 -6.58 -14.10
C LYS A 49 -13.21 -6.45 -13.40
N ALA A 50 -12.14 -6.98 -14.02
CA ALA A 50 -10.79 -6.89 -13.47
C ALA A 50 -10.30 -5.42 -13.48
N LEU A 51 -10.56 -4.70 -14.56
CA LEU A 51 -10.26 -3.27 -14.66
C LEU A 51 -11.04 -2.45 -13.63
N ILE A 52 -12.34 -2.71 -13.48
CA ILE A 52 -13.18 -2.04 -12.47
C ILE A 52 -12.61 -2.25 -11.07
N LYS A 53 -12.25 -3.50 -10.73
CA LYS A 53 -11.67 -3.84 -9.41
C LYS A 53 -10.40 -3.03 -9.13
N LYS A 54 -9.49 -2.92 -10.09
CA LYS A 54 -8.23 -2.16 -9.96
C LYS A 54 -8.48 -0.66 -9.77
N VAL A 55 -9.33 -0.07 -10.59
CA VAL A 55 -9.65 1.36 -10.51
C VAL A 55 -10.35 1.70 -9.21
N VAL A 56 -11.35 0.92 -8.80
CA VAL A 56 -12.06 1.11 -7.53
C VAL A 56 -11.09 1.03 -6.35
N ARG A 57 -10.16 0.05 -6.38
CA ARG A 57 -9.16 -0.10 -5.32
C ARG A 57 -8.27 1.14 -5.19
N LEU A 58 -7.82 1.71 -6.31
CA LEU A 58 -7.05 2.96 -6.30
C LEU A 58 -7.85 4.11 -5.71
N VAL A 59 -9.12 4.27 -6.11
CA VAL A 59 -10.00 5.32 -5.58
C VAL A 59 -10.21 5.17 -4.07
N GLU A 60 -10.42 3.96 -3.57
CA GLU A 60 -10.64 3.70 -2.15
C GLU A 60 -9.38 3.93 -1.29
N LEU A 61 -8.19 3.74 -1.85
CA LEU A 61 -6.94 3.79 -1.11
C LEU A 61 -6.16 5.10 -1.27
N HIS A 62 -6.55 6.01 -2.18
CA HIS A 62 -5.74 7.18 -2.56
C HIS A 62 -5.40 8.11 -1.37
N LEU A 63 -6.23 8.15 -0.34
CA LEU A 63 -5.95 8.97 0.85
C LEU A 63 -4.99 8.29 1.85
N ARG A 64 -4.79 6.99 1.74
CA ARG A 64 -4.05 6.24 2.76
C ARG A 64 -2.59 6.67 2.92
N PRO A 65 -1.82 6.96 1.84
CA PRO A 65 -0.46 7.47 1.94
C PRO A 65 -0.33 8.80 2.70
N HIS A 66 -1.37 9.63 2.71
CA HIS A 66 -1.34 10.88 3.47
C HIS A 66 -1.20 10.67 4.98
N THR A 67 -1.56 9.49 5.51
CA THR A 67 -1.39 9.14 6.92
C THR A 67 0.06 8.79 7.28
N PHE A 68 0.93 8.58 6.30
CA PHE A 68 2.37 8.30 6.51
C PHE A 68 3.10 9.44 7.24
N LYS A 69 2.56 10.65 7.24
CA LYS A 69 3.10 11.80 7.99
C LYS A 69 3.35 11.52 9.48
N MET A 70 2.69 10.51 10.04
CA MET A 70 2.80 10.11 11.45
C MET A 70 3.87 9.03 11.68
N GLY A 71 4.54 8.56 10.61
CA GLY A 71 5.44 7.40 10.64
C GLY A 71 4.66 6.09 10.73
N TRP A 72 4.86 5.19 9.78
CA TRP A 72 4.25 3.88 9.83
C TRP A 72 5.20 2.87 10.46
N THR A 73 4.66 1.98 11.29
CA THR A 73 5.36 0.77 11.72
C THR A 73 5.46 -0.21 10.56
N ASP A 74 6.38 -1.17 10.61
CA ASP A 74 6.50 -2.26 9.60
C ASP A 74 5.15 -2.97 9.39
N SER A 75 4.37 -3.15 10.46
CA SER A 75 3.03 -3.75 10.38
C SER A 75 2.05 -2.88 9.57
N ALA A 76 2.12 -1.56 9.69
CA ALA A 76 1.29 -0.66 8.91
C ALA A 76 1.70 -0.64 7.43
N VAL A 77 3.02 -0.68 7.16
CA VAL A 77 3.56 -0.79 5.79
C VAL A 77 3.12 -2.11 5.14
N ARG A 78 3.23 -3.24 5.85
CA ARG A 78 2.74 -4.55 5.36
C ARG A 78 1.25 -4.50 5.01
N ARG A 79 0.45 -3.92 5.89
CA ARG A 79 -1.00 -3.78 5.64
C ARG A 79 -1.27 -2.94 4.39
N TYR A 80 -0.53 -1.85 4.20
CA TYR A 80 -0.65 -1.02 3.00
C TYR A 80 -0.29 -1.81 1.73
N ILE A 81 0.83 -2.56 1.74
CA ILE A 81 1.25 -3.41 0.62
C ILE A 81 0.18 -4.46 0.29
N VAL A 82 -0.32 -5.18 1.30
CA VAL A 82 -1.35 -6.21 1.13
C VAL A 82 -2.66 -5.62 0.61
N ASP A 83 -3.07 -4.50 1.18
CA ASP A 83 -4.29 -3.82 0.77
C ASP A 83 -4.18 -3.26 -0.66
N ALA A 84 -3.05 -2.72 -1.07
CA ALA A 84 -2.84 -2.25 -2.44
C ALA A 84 -2.70 -3.42 -3.43
N GLY A 85 -1.99 -4.48 -3.04
CA GLY A 85 -1.76 -5.64 -3.89
C GLY A 85 -1.13 -5.26 -5.23
N GLU A 86 -1.70 -5.76 -6.31
CA GLU A 86 -1.20 -5.54 -7.68
C GLU A 86 -1.25 -4.08 -8.18
N VAL A 87 -1.94 -3.19 -7.48
CA VAL A 87 -2.06 -1.77 -7.85
C VAL A 87 -1.17 -0.85 -7.01
N LEU A 88 -0.22 -1.39 -6.25
CA LEU A 88 0.64 -0.62 -5.33
C LEU A 88 1.43 0.48 -6.06
N GLU A 89 2.04 0.17 -7.18
CA GLU A 89 2.79 1.15 -7.99
C GLU A 89 1.87 2.24 -8.55
N ASP A 90 0.74 1.83 -9.14
CA ASP A 90 -0.27 2.77 -9.63
C ASP A 90 -0.82 3.67 -8.52
N LEU A 91 -0.96 3.14 -7.29
CA LEU A 91 -1.42 3.90 -6.12
C LEU A 91 -0.39 4.97 -5.71
N ASN A 92 0.88 4.62 -5.64
CA ASN A 92 1.94 5.57 -5.34
C ASN A 92 2.03 6.67 -6.41
N ASN A 93 1.92 6.30 -7.68
CA ASN A 93 1.89 7.24 -8.81
C ASN A 93 0.65 8.16 -8.76
N LEU A 94 -0.53 7.65 -8.40
CA LEU A 94 -1.75 8.45 -8.24
C LEU A 94 -1.57 9.50 -7.16
N VAL A 95 -1.05 9.12 -6.01
CA VAL A 95 -0.85 10.05 -4.88
C VAL A 95 0.19 11.11 -5.19
N ARG A 96 1.27 10.77 -5.91
CA ARG A 96 2.25 11.75 -6.39
C ARG A 96 1.63 12.75 -7.36
N ALA A 97 0.77 12.29 -8.27
CA ALA A 97 0.09 13.15 -9.24
C ALA A 97 -0.97 14.05 -8.59
N ASP A 98 -1.52 13.66 -7.45
CA ASP A 98 -2.55 14.44 -6.72
C ASP A 98 -1.96 15.56 -5.84
N VAL A 99 -0.64 15.73 -5.80
CA VAL A 99 0.00 16.84 -5.09
C VAL A 99 -0.22 18.14 -5.84
N THR A 100 -1.29 18.86 -5.50
CA THR A 100 -1.76 20.08 -6.22
C THR A 100 -1.48 21.39 -5.50
N THR A 101 -0.61 21.41 -4.48
CA THR A 101 -0.29 22.63 -3.73
C THR A 101 0.55 23.62 -4.54
N LYS A 102 0.19 24.90 -4.50
CA LYS A 102 0.97 25.99 -5.12
C LYS A 102 2.25 26.35 -4.31
N ASN A 103 2.34 25.92 -3.06
CA ASN A 103 3.51 26.16 -2.21
C ASN A 103 4.59 25.12 -2.55
N LYS A 104 5.67 25.56 -3.18
CA LYS A 104 6.78 24.69 -3.61
C LYS A 104 7.46 23.96 -2.45
N GLN A 105 7.68 24.64 -1.32
CA GLN A 105 8.30 24.03 -0.14
C GLN A 105 7.41 22.91 0.42
N LYS A 106 6.10 23.16 0.53
CA LYS A 106 5.14 22.15 0.98
C LYS A 106 5.03 20.98 0.00
N ALA A 107 5.11 21.24 -1.31
CA ALA A 107 5.15 20.18 -2.32
C ALA A 107 6.39 19.30 -2.12
N GLN A 108 7.56 19.93 -1.94
CA GLN A 108 8.81 19.21 -1.72
C GLN A 108 8.75 18.32 -0.47
N GLU A 109 8.28 18.85 0.67
CA GLU A 109 8.08 18.08 1.90
C GLU A 109 7.15 16.86 1.72
N ILE A 110 6.14 16.99 0.86
CA ILE A 110 5.22 15.88 0.56
C ILE A 110 5.95 14.82 -0.29
N PHE A 111 6.70 15.23 -1.31
CA PHE A 111 7.46 14.30 -2.14
C PHE A 111 8.53 13.56 -1.35
N GLU A 112 9.27 14.22 -0.47
CA GLU A 112 10.25 13.58 0.41
C GLU A 112 9.62 12.51 1.30
N LYS A 113 8.43 12.76 1.84
CA LYS A 113 7.69 11.76 2.62
C LYS A 113 7.19 10.59 1.78
N LEU A 114 6.81 10.82 0.53
CA LEU A 114 6.44 9.74 -0.39
C LEU A 114 7.66 8.90 -0.76
N ASP A 115 8.83 9.52 -0.96
CA ASP A 115 10.08 8.82 -1.23
C ASP A 115 10.52 7.97 -0.03
N GLU A 116 10.39 8.51 1.19
CA GLU A 116 10.63 7.76 2.44
C GLU A 116 9.68 6.55 2.56
N MET A 117 8.39 6.74 2.27
CA MET A 117 7.41 5.67 2.29
C MET A 117 7.75 4.57 1.28
N GLU A 118 8.13 4.93 0.05
CA GLU A 118 8.51 3.95 -0.99
C GLU A 118 9.79 3.20 -0.62
N THR A 119 10.76 3.88 -0.02
CA THR A 119 11.98 3.25 0.51
C THR A 119 11.62 2.24 1.60
N ARG A 120 10.73 2.62 2.51
CA ARG A 120 10.27 1.74 3.59
C ARG A 120 9.50 0.52 3.06
N ILE A 121 8.70 0.69 2.02
CA ILE A 121 8.02 -0.42 1.34
C ILE A 121 9.04 -1.42 0.79
N LYS A 122 10.09 -0.95 0.12
CA LYS A 122 11.16 -1.82 -0.42
C LYS A 122 11.87 -2.59 0.69
N GLU A 123 12.26 -1.92 1.77
CA GLU A 123 12.91 -2.57 2.92
C GLU A 123 12.06 -3.68 3.54
N VAL A 124 10.74 -3.45 3.67
CA VAL A 124 9.82 -4.44 4.23
C VAL A 124 9.67 -5.64 3.29
N LEU A 125 9.55 -5.40 1.98
CA LEU A 125 9.46 -6.47 0.98
C LEU A 125 10.74 -7.30 0.94
N GLU A 126 11.92 -6.69 0.96
CA GLU A 126 13.22 -7.37 1.00
C GLU A 126 13.37 -8.24 2.26
N LYS A 127 12.99 -7.71 3.43
CA LYS A 127 12.99 -8.49 4.67
C LYS A 127 12.05 -9.70 4.61
N GLU A 128 10.88 -9.54 3.97
CA GLU A 128 9.93 -10.64 3.80
C GLU A 128 10.44 -11.71 2.83
N GLU A 129 11.10 -11.30 1.74
CA GLU A 129 11.72 -12.25 0.83
C GLU A 129 12.86 -13.02 1.52
N MET A 130 13.73 -12.32 2.24
CA MET A 130 14.79 -12.97 3.02
C MET A 130 14.23 -13.92 4.09
N SER A 131 13.14 -13.56 4.74
CA SER A 131 12.50 -14.43 5.74
C SER A 131 11.87 -15.70 5.16
N LYS A 132 11.59 -15.72 3.86
CA LYS A 132 11.08 -16.90 3.13
C LYS A 132 12.20 -17.82 2.66
N LEU A 133 13.45 -17.34 2.65
CA LEU A 133 14.60 -18.18 2.35
C LEU A 133 14.76 -19.18 3.50
N ARG A 134 14.50 -20.45 3.21
CA ARG A 134 14.82 -21.52 4.16
C ARG A 134 16.32 -21.72 4.17
N PRO A 135 16.94 -22.04 5.31
CA PRO A 135 18.33 -22.47 5.33
C PRO A 135 18.54 -23.59 4.31
N PRO A 136 19.66 -23.62 3.62
CA PRO A 136 19.94 -24.63 2.61
C PRO A 136 19.98 -26.06 3.16
N ILE A 137 20.04 -26.20 4.50
CA ILE A 137 20.09 -27.47 5.21
C ILE A 137 18.93 -27.53 6.21
N SER A 138 18.18 -28.63 6.24
CA SER A 138 17.10 -28.87 7.17
C SER A 138 17.60 -29.27 8.56
N GLY A 139 16.77 -29.14 9.58
CA GLY A 139 17.08 -29.60 10.94
C GLY A 139 17.43 -31.09 10.98
N ASP A 140 16.76 -31.92 10.19
CA ASP A 140 17.00 -33.38 10.10
C ASP A 140 18.37 -33.69 9.46
N GLU A 141 18.74 -32.92 8.44
CA GLU A 141 20.09 -33.03 7.83
C GLU A 141 21.19 -32.60 8.80
N ILE A 142 20.96 -31.54 9.58
CA ILE A 142 21.90 -31.11 10.64
C ILE A 142 22.05 -32.21 11.71
N MET A 143 20.97 -32.79 12.16
CA MET A 143 21.00 -33.88 13.13
C MET A 143 21.77 -35.09 12.59
N SER A 144 21.54 -35.44 11.32
CA SER A 144 22.26 -36.54 10.66
C SER A 144 23.75 -36.25 10.45
N LEU A 145 24.12 -35.00 10.08
CA LEU A 145 25.49 -34.58 9.78
C LEU A 145 26.36 -34.48 11.02
N PHE A 146 25.77 -34.09 12.15
CA PHE A 146 26.48 -33.85 13.42
C PHE A 146 26.15 -34.87 14.52
N ASP A 147 25.42 -35.94 14.19
CA ASP A 147 24.99 -36.97 15.13
C ASP A 147 24.30 -36.37 16.40
N LEU A 148 23.38 -35.45 16.16
CA LEU A 148 22.67 -34.72 17.21
C LEU A 148 21.27 -35.26 17.40
N GLU A 149 20.85 -35.39 18.66
CA GLU A 149 19.44 -35.62 18.97
C GLU A 149 18.62 -34.32 18.84
N PRO A 150 17.27 -34.44 18.57
CA PRO A 150 16.38 -33.29 18.56
C PRO A 150 16.50 -32.43 19.81
N GLY A 151 16.89 -31.16 19.65
CA GLY A 151 17.10 -30.29 20.82
C GLY A 151 17.53 -28.87 20.49
N PRO A 152 17.76 -28.02 21.51
CA PRO A 152 18.10 -26.62 21.38
C PRO A 152 19.35 -26.35 20.51
N LYS A 153 20.31 -27.28 20.49
CA LYS A 153 21.56 -27.18 19.72
C LYS A 153 21.29 -27.11 18.22
N VAL A 154 20.34 -27.88 17.72
CA VAL A 154 19.90 -27.85 16.32
C VAL A 154 19.35 -26.46 15.97
N GLY A 155 18.54 -25.86 16.85
CA GLY A 155 18.00 -24.53 16.68
C GLY A 155 19.06 -23.42 16.66
N VAL A 156 20.15 -23.58 17.42
CA VAL A 156 21.29 -22.63 17.41
C VAL A 156 22.02 -22.71 16.08
N ILE A 157 22.28 -23.91 15.57
CA ILE A 157 22.97 -24.12 14.27
C ILE A 157 22.08 -23.57 13.13
N MET A 158 20.75 -23.86 13.15
CA MET A 158 19.80 -23.34 12.16
C MET A 158 19.71 -21.82 12.12
N LYS A 159 20.01 -21.13 13.23
CA LYS A 159 20.02 -19.66 13.27
C LYS A 159 21.33 -19.06 12.79
N ALA A 160 22.40 -19.84 12.74
CA ALA A 160 23.70 -19.38 12.31
C ALA A 160 23.92 -19.58 10.80
N LEU A 161 23.06 -20.38 10.15
CA LEU A 161 23.00 -20.61 8.70
C LEU A 161 22.07 -19.61 8.01
#